data_17fd9f38653e7d7b97afc1254ee06f56
#
_entry.id   17fd9f38653e7d7b97afc1254ee06f56
#
_cell.length_a   1.000
_cell.length_b   1.000
_cell.length_c   1.000
_cell.angle_alpha   90.00
_cell.angle_beta   90.00
_cell.angle_gamma   90.00
#
_symmetry.space_group_name_H-M   'P 1'
#
loop_
_entity.id
_entity.type
_entity.pdbx_description
1 polymer ?
#
loop_
_entity_poly.entity_id
_entity_poly.type
_entity_poly.pdbx_seq_one_letter_code
_entity_poly.pdbx_strand_id
1 'polypeptide(L)'
;MLGLRETDEFRSFDIYNDDNIFYKKYDHHSCFSVEYDDPEKVINGDEIISSNSEKVTVIFNYPLRSEFRFDLNKSGGNITRKDFAEFIQSTYRRIYKEEIEGKKPVGNIPGMDNRLSSDGPYGIWGHHIGDLVVEGVQRIGDNLYSLHMGS
;
A
#
# COMPACT_ATOMS: atom_id res chain seq x y z
N MET A 1 15.59 -21.36 -11.97
CA MET A 1 15.18 -20.53 -11.94
C MET A 1 14.05 -20.32 -11.13
N LEU A 2 13.65 -21.15 -10.47
CA LEU A 2 12.63 -20.99 -9.69
C LEU A 2 12.84 -20.13 -8.53
N GLY A 3 13.97 -20.14 -7.93
CA GLY A 3 14.26 -19.27 -6.89
C GLY A 3 14.21 -17.85 -7.29
N LEU A 4 14.42 -17.64 -8.57
CA LEU A 4 14.39 -16.37 -9.06
C LEU A 4 13.02 -15.86 -8.97
N ARG A 5 12.05 -16.67 -9.22
CA ARG A 5 10.75 -16.26 -9.26
C ARG A 5 10.26 -15.79 -7.94
N GLU A 6 10.60 -16.47 -6.87
CA GLU A 6 10.26 -16.04 -5.59
C GLU A 6 10.88 -14.71 -5.33
N THR A 7 12.11 -14.56 -5.70
CA THR A 7 12.82 -13.33 -5.48
C THR A 7 12.18 -12.20 -6.24
N ASP A 8 11.79 -12.45 -7.47
CA ASP A 8 11.17 -11.43 -8.26
C ASP A 8 9.86 -10.98 -7.69
N GLU A 9 9.06 -11.88 -7.20
CA GLU A 9 7.82 -11.50 -6.62
C GLU A 9 8.01 -10.60 -5.42
N PHE A 10 8.99 -10.93 -4.60
CA PHE A 10 9.21 -10.13 -3.44
C PHE A 10 9.82 -8.81 -3.80
N ARG A 11 10.61 -8.77 -4.83
CA ARG A 11 11.27 -7.55 -5.22
C ARG A 11 10.44 -6.65 -6.08
N SER A 12 9.28 -7.09 -6.54
CA SER A 12 8.50 -6.26 -7.41
C SER A 12 8.25 -4.90 -6.79
N PHE A 13 8.19 -4.82 -5.47
CA PHE A 13 8.14 -3.54 -4.82
C PHE A 13 8.78 -3.70 -3.45
N ASP A 14 10.02 -4.14 -3.46
CA ASP A 14 10.72 -4.47 -2.25
C ASP A 14 11.33 -3.25 -1.64
N ILE A 15 10.74 -2.77 -0.60
CA ILE A 15 11.25 -1.59 0.05
C ILE A 15 12.28 -1.92 1.09
N TYR A 16 12.58 -3.20 1.25
CA TYR A 16 13.59 -3.60 2.21
C TYR A 16 14.98 -3.71 1.60
N ASN A 17 15.10 -3.60 0.29
CA ASN A 17 16.43 -3.74 -0.29
C ASN A 17 17.20 -2.47 -0.06
N ASP A 18 18.48 -2.55 -0.30
CA ASP A 18 19.35 -1.43 -0.04
C ASP A 18 19.11 -0.24 -0.91
N ASP A 19 18.49 -0.45 -2.02
CA ASP A 19 18.19 0.64 -2.89
C ASP A 19 16.89 1.26 -2.48
N ASN A 20 16.58 1.14 -1.24
CA ASN A 20 15.38 1.59 -0.70
C ASN A 20 14.87 2.79 -1.33
N ILE A 21 13.69 2.63 -1.80
CA ILE A 21 13.16 3.56 -2.67
C ILE A 21 12.54 4.72 -2.04
N PHE A 22 12.19 4.62 -0.81
CA PHE A 22 11.48 5.69 -0.16
C PHE A 22 12.35 6.47 0.79
N TYR A 23 13.44 5.87 1.22
CA TYR A 23 14.30 6.50 2.21
C TYR A 23 15.73 6.39 1.80
N LYS A 24 16.55 7.15 2.44
CA LYS A 24 17.97 7.05 2.21
C LYS A 24 18.45 5.74 2.79
N LYS A 25 19.40 5.14 2.14
CA LYS A 25 19.81 3.79 2.50
C LYS A 25 20.37 3.67 3.90
N TYR A 26 20.81 4.73 4.50
CA TYR A 26 21.30 4.63 5.85
C TYR A 26 20.21 4.79 6.89
N ASP A 27 19.02 5.09 6.46
CA ASP A 27 17.89 5.08 7.37
C ASP A 27 17.49 3.63 7.49
N HIS A 28 17.12 3.22 8.64
CA HIS A 28 16.78 1.84 8.84
C HIS A 28 15.33 1.56 8.51
N HIS A 29 14.64 2.53 7.97
CA HIS A 29 13.25 2.36 7.63
C HIS A 29 13.09 2.35 6.13
N SER A 30 12.55 1.26 5.63
CA SER A 30 12.35 1.10 4.22
C SER A 30 10.88 1.09 3.92
N CYS A 31 10.17 2.07 4.41
CA CYS A 31 8.73 2.08 4.21
C CYS A 31 8.28 3.41 3.66
N PHE A 32 7.17 3.37 2.97
CA PHE A 32 6.56 4.53 2.35
C PHE A 32 5.38 4.97 3.22
N SER A 33 5.42 6.19 3.72
CA SER A 33 4.31 6.71 4.49
C SER A 33 3.15 7.04 3.56
N VAL A 34 2.02 6.45 3.84
CA VAL A 34 0.84 6.64 2.99
C VAL A 34 0.41 8.09 2.98
N GLU A 35 0.50 8.75 4.12
CA GLU A 35 0.05 10.12 4.22
C GLU A 35 1.12 11.13 3.81
N TYR A 36 2.34 10.92 4.21
CA TYR A 36 3.33 11.99 4.17
C TYR A 36 4.36 11.92 3.06
N ASP A 37 4.59 10.76 2.49
CA ASP A 37 5.63 10.65 1.46
C ASP A 37 5.10 10.99 0.08
N ASP A 38 5.98 11.50 -0.74
CA ASP A 38 5.65 11.93 -2.08
C ASP A 38 5.99 10.82 -3.08
N PRO A 39 5.01 10.26 -3.77
CA PRO A 39 5.27 9.19 -4.73
C PRO A 39 6.24 9.59 -5.83
N GLU A 40 6.32 10.89 -6.14
CA GLU A 40 7.24 11.35 -7.18
C GLU A 40 8.69 11.20 -6.77
N LYS A 41 8.95 11.03 -5.49
CA LYS A 41 10.31 10.97 -4.97
C LYS A 41 10.78 9.56 -4.64
N VAL A 42 10.00 8.55 -5.01
CA VAL A 42 10.45 7.19 -4.73
C VAL A 42 11.66 6.87 -5.58
N ILE A 43 12.63 6.20 -4.99
CA ILE A 43 13.82 5.81 -5.69
C ILE A 43 13.46 4.73 -6.69
N ASN A 44 14.04 4.82 -7.86
CA ASN A 44 13.76 3.89 -8.95
C ASN A 44 12.28 3.90 -9.33
N GLY A 45 11.67 5.07 -9.26
CA GLY A 45 10.24 5.20 -9.55
C GLY A 45 9.85 4.72 -10.94
N ASP A 46 10.77 4.80 -11.88
CA ASP A 46 10.47 4.38 -13.24
C ASP A 46 10.70 2.90 -13.50
N GLU A 47 11.13 2.18 -12.48
CA GLU A 47 11.32 0.74 -12.61
C GLU A 47 9.98 0.07 -12.88
N ILE A 48 9.93 -0.74 -13.94
CA ILE A 48 8.70 -1.43 -14.31
C ILE A 48 8.52 -2.63 -13.39
N ILE A 49 7.42 -2.64 -12.66
CA ILE A 49 7.09 -3.73 -11.76
C ILE A 49 6.22 -4.76 -12.49
N SER A 50 5.27 -4.27 -13.27
CA SER A 50 4.39 -5.15 -14.03
C SER A 50 4.40 -4.71 -15.48
N SER A 51 4.72 -5.61 -16.39
CA SER A 51 4.77 -5.29 -17.80
C SER A 51 3.70 -6.04 -18.56
N ASN A 52 3.32 -5.49 -19.69
CA ASN A 52 2.34 -6.11 -20.58
C ASN A 52 0.99 -6.37 -19.92
N SER A 53 0.63 -5.52 -18.99
CA SER A 53 -0.63 -5.67 -18.29
C SER A 53 -1.19 -4.30 -17.99
N GLU A 54 -2.32 -4.00 -18.56
CA GLU A 54 -2.93 -2.70 -18.35
C GLU A 54 -3.73 -2.60 -17.07
N LYS A 55 -3.85 -3.71 -16.34
CA LYS A 55 -4.58 -3.71 -15.09
C LYS A 55 -3.97 -4.70 -14.13
N VAL A 56 -3.74 -4.27 -12.91
CA VAL A 56 -3.38 -5.17 -11.83
C VAL A 56 -4.32 -4.90 -10.67
N THR A 57 -4.56 -5.92 -9.86
CA THR A 57 -5.43 -5.80 -8.70
C THR A 57 -4.55 -5.78 -7.45
N VAL A 58 -4.84 -4.88 -6.55
CA VAL A 58 -4.09 -4.76 -5.29
C VAL A 58 -5.07 -4.97 -4.14
N ILE A 59 -4.66 -5.77 -3.19
CA ILE A 59 -5.48 -6.11 -2.04
C ILE A 59 -5.15 -5.20 -0.87
N PHE A 60 -6.17 -4.55 -0.32
CA PHE A 60 -6.04 -3.66 0.82
C PHE A 60 -6.79 -4.30 1.98
N ASN A 61 -6.08 -4.64 3.04
CA ASN A 61 -6.74 -5.29 4.17
C ASN A 61 -6.35 -4.73 5.54
N TYR A 62 -5.37 -3.86 5.61
CA TYR A 62 -4.94 -3.33 6.90
C TYR A 62 -5.14 -1.82 6.93
N PRO A 63 -5.71 -1.25 7.95
CA PRO A 63 -6.32 -1.84 9.16
C PRO A 63 -7.83 -1.99 8.99
N LEU A 64 -8.24 -2.64 7.94
CA LEU A 64 -9.63 -2.78 7.55
C LEU A 64 -10.20 -4.08 8.11
N ARG A 65 -11.53 -4.16 8.21
CA ARG A 65 -12.14 -5.36 8.80
C ARG A 65 -12.10 -6.56 7.87
N SER A 66 -11.90 -6.32 6.58
CA SER A 66 -11.76 -7.43 5.64
C SER A 66 -10.90 -7.01 4.47
N GLU A 67 -10.83 -7.86 3.46
CA GLU A 67 -10.01 -7.65 2.30
C GLU A 67 -10.81 -6.90 1.26
N PHE A 68 -10.22 -5.87 0.68
CA PHE A 68 -10.84 -5.11 -0.39
C PHE A 68 -9.88 -5.05 -1.56
N ARG A 69 -10.38 -5.20 -2.76
CA ARG A 69 -9.56 -5.25 -3.95
C ARG A 69 -9.83 -4.04 -4.82
N PHE A 70 -8.77 -3.41 -5.26
CA PHE A 70 -8.87 -2.25 -6.14
C PHE A 70 -7.96 -2.46 -7.34
N ASP A 71 -8.39 -1.97 -8.48
CA ASP A 71 -7.64 -2.15 -9.72
C ASP A 71 -6.83 -0.92 -10.08
N LEU A 72 -5.58 -1.15 -10.36
CA LEU A 72 -4.69 -0.12 -10.88
C LEU A 72 -4.64 -0.29 -12.39
N ASN A 73 -5.11 0.70 -13.11
CA ASN A 73 -5.17 0.66 -14.56
C ASN A 73 -4.17 1.64 -15.15
N LYS A 74 -3.47 1.21 -16.18
CA LYS A 74 -2.55 2.10 -16.87
C LYS A 74 -2.44 1.74 -18.34
N SER A 75 -2.70 2.70 -19.21
CA SER A 75 -2.53 2.51 -20.63
C SER A 75 -1.07 2.20 -20.94
N GLY A 76 -0.83 1.36 -21.90
CA GLY A 76 0.53 0.99 -22.27
C GLY A 76 1.05 -0.23 -21.55
N GLY A 77 0.42 -0.63 -20.48
CA GLY A 77 0.71 -1.90 -19.86
C GLY A 77 1.97 -2.01 -19.04
N ASN A 78 2.65 -0.91 -18.78
CA ASN A 78 3.88 -0.96 -17.98
C ASN A 78 3.65 -0.15 -16.71
N ILE A 79 3.46 -0.86 -15.62
CA ILE A 79 3.16 -0.26 -14.32
C ILE A 79 4.44 -0.17 -13.53
N THR A 80 4.80 1.04 -13.14
CA THR A 80 6.08 1.30 -12.49
C THR A 80 5.94 1.36 -10.98
N ARG A 81 7.07 1.39 -10.31
CA ARG A 81 7.13 1.52 -8.87
C ARG A 81 6.42 2.78 -8.41
N LYS A 82 6.61 3.87 -9.12
CA LYS A 82 5.93 5.12 -8.81
C LYS A 82 4.43 4.98 -8.96
N ASP A 83 3.99 4.27 -10.00
CA ASP A 83 2.57 4.05 -10.21
C ASP A 83 1.94 3.33 -9.03
N PHE A 84 2.64 2.32 -8.49
CA PHE A 84 2.15 1.61 -7.32
C PHE A 84 2.07 2.56 -6.12
N ALA A 85 3.11 3.35 -5.90
CA ALA A 85 3.11 4.27 -4.76
C ALA A 85 1.96 5.26 -4.83
N GLU A 86 1.75 5.83 -6.00
CA GLU A 86 0.65 6.78 -6.19
C GLU A 86 -0.70 6.12 -5.98
N PHE A 87 -0.83 4.91 -6.51
CA PHE A 87 -2.07 4.18 -6.42
C PHE A 87 -2.40 3.82 -4.97
N ILE A 88 -1.42 3.34 -4.24
CA ILE A 88 -1.62 2.96 -2.84
C ILE A 88 -2.01 4.18 -2.03
N GLN A 89 -1.31 5.28 -2.23
CA GLN A 89 -1.60 6.50 -1.50
C GLN A 89 -3.01 7.01 -1.80
N SER A 90 -3.34 7.13 -3.07
CA SER A 90 -4.65 7.65 -3.44
C SER A 90 -5.78 6.73 -3.01
N THR A 91 -5.55 5.43 -3.05
CA THR A 91 -6.57 4.46 -2.65
C THR A 91 -6.82 4.52 -1.15
N TYR A 92 -5.76 4.60 -0.33
CA TYR A 92 -5.97 4.74 1.11
C TYR A 92 -6.65 6.06 1.46
N ARG A 93 -6.30 7.13 0.76
CA ARG A 93 -6.98 8.41 1.00
C ARG A 93 -8.46 8.30 0.68
N ARG A 94 -8.78 7.59 -0.38
CA ARG A 94 -10.17 7.36 -0.75
C ARG A 94 -10.86 6.49 0.29
N ILE A 95 -10.21 5.43 0.74
CA ILE A 95 -10.78 4.53 1.75
C ILE A 95 -11.11 5.31 3.01
N TYR A 96 -10.20 6.12 3.49
CA TYR A 96 -10.43 6.88 4.70
C TYR A 96 -11.51 7.94 4.51
N LYS A 97 -11.55 8.56 3.35
CA LYS A 97 -12.57 9.55 3.07
C LYS A 97 -13.95 8.91 3.02
N GLU A 98 -14.07 7.80 2.32
CA GLU A 98 -15.35 7.10 2.20
C GLU A 98 -15.78 6.54 3.55
N GLU A 99 -14.84 6.13 4.35
CA GLU A 99 -15.15 5.63 5.67
C GLU A 99 -15.72 6.74 6.55
N ILE A 100 -15.13 7.90 6.50
CA ILE A 100 -15.62 9.04 7.28
C ILE A 100 -17.01 9.45 6.84
N GLU A 101 -17.26 9.43 5.56
CA GLU A 101 -18.55 9.85 5.02
C GLU A 101 -19.66 8.85 5.31
N GLY A 102 -19.33 7.57 5.38
CA GLY A 102 -20.33 6.52 5.53
C GLY A 102 -20.39 5.86 6.88
N LYS A 103 -19.63 6.35 7.85
CA LYS A 103 -19.52 5.63 9.11
C LYS A 103 -20.48 6.15 10.17
N LYS A 104 -20.70 5.27 11.14
CA LYS A 104 -21.34 5.68 12.37
C LYS A 104 -20.27 5.58 13.45
N PRO A 105 -20.22 6.56 14.36
CA PRO A 105 -19.21 6.51 15.40
C PRO A 105 -19.42 5.30 16.30
N VAL A 106 -18.36 4.60 16.60
CA VAL A 106 -18.42 3.46 17.52
C VAL A 106 -17.62 3.72 18.78
N GLY A 107 -17.02 4.89 18.90
CA GLY A 107 -16.31 5.27 20.11
C GLY A 107 -14.86 4.85 20.07
N ASN A 108 -14.21 5.04 21.21
CA ASN A 108 -12.79 4.71 21.32
C ASN A 108 -12.57 3.25 21.57
N ILE A 109 -11.44 2.77 21.15
CA ILE A 109 -11.02 1.40 21.45
C ILE A 109 -10.60 1.36 22.90
N PRO A 110 -11.10 0.42 23.69
CA PRO A 110 -10.73 0.35 25.10
C PRO A 110 -9.22 0.30 25.27
N GLY A 111 -8.72 1.17 26.14
CA GLY A 111 -7.30 1.24 26.42
C GLY A 111 -6.51 2.04 25.40
N MET A 112 -7.18 2.62 24.41
CA MET A 112 -6.52 3.39 23.37
C MET A 112 -7.30 4.65 23.13
N ASP A 113 -7.24 5.56 24.09
CA ASP A 113 -8.08 6.76 24.08
C ASP A 113 -7.94 7.63 22.85
N ASN A 114 -6.79 7.59 22.22
CA ASN A 114 -6.56 8.41 21.04
C ASN A 114 -6.82 7.69 19.74
N ARG A 115 -7.35 6.50 19.79
CA ARG A 115 -7.59 5.71 18.61
C ARG A 115 -9.04 5.37 18.49
N LEU A 116 -9.56 5.53 17.31
CA LEU A 116 -10.97 5.30 17.05
C LEU A 116 -11.14 4.10 16.13
N SER A 117 -12.21 3.39 16.36
CA SER A 117 -12.63 2.36 15.44
C SER A 117 -13.82 2.92 14.68
N SER A 118 -14.00 2.54 13.46
CA SER A 118 -15.12 3.01 12.67
C SER A 118 -15.85 1.84 12.04
N ASP A 119 -17.12 2.05 11.73
CA ASP A 119 -17.98 1.01 11.21
C ASP A 119 -18.60 1.44 9.90
N GLY A 120 -17.80 2.02 9.04
CA GLY A 120 -18.22 2.43 7.72
C GLY A 120 -18.04 1.32 6.70
N PRO A 121 -17.95 1.66 5.44
CA PRO A 121 -17.80 0.66 4.38
C PRO A 121 -16.60 -0.25 4.56
N TYR A 122 -15.54 0.24 5.17
CA TYR A 122 -14.30 -0.53 5.30
C TYR A 122 -14.03 -1.04 6.70
N GLY A 123 -14.53 -0.35 7.72
CA GLY A 123 -14.30 -0.76 9.11
C GLY A 123 -12.86 -0.56 9.54
N ILE A 124 -12.43 0.68 9.65
CA ILE A 124 -11.05 0.98 10.02
C ILE A 124 -10.87 0.85 11.52
N TRP A 125 -9.86 0.09 11.92
CA TRP A 125 -9.65 -0.19 13.33
C TRP A 125 -8.37 0.47 13.84
N GLY A 126 -8.57 1.45 14.72
CA GLY A 126 -7.48 1.94 15.58
C GLY A 126 -6.36 2.74 14.95
N HIS A 127 -6.45 3.14 13.70
CA HIS A 127 -5.35 3.84 13.06
C HIS A 127 -5.80 5.01 12.22
N HIS A 128 -5.07 6.10 12.31
CA HIS A 128 -5.22 7.22 11.41
C HIS A 128 -4.39 6.92 10.16
N ILE A 129 -4.73 7.56 9.07
CA ILE A 129 -3.99 7.34 7.84
C ILE A 129 -2.51 7.72 8.01
N GLY A 130 -2.22 8.69 8.86
CA GLY A 130 -0.84 9.09 9.12
C GLY A 130 -0.01 8.04 9.82
N ASP A 131 -0.65 7.01 10.38
CA ASP A 131 0.07 5.92 11.03
C ASP A 131 0.53 4.86 10.04
N LEU A 132 0.02 4.87 8.84
CA LEU A 132 0.21 3.76 7.92
C LEU A 132 1.47 3.89 7.08
N VAL A 133 2.22 2.80 6.99
CA VAL A 133 3.38 2.74 6.13
C VAL A 133 3.31 1.47 5.29
N VAL A 134 3.75 1.57 4.05
CA VAL A 134 3.85 0.41 3.17
C VAL A 134 5.24 -0.16 3.35
N GLU A 135 5.32 -1.39 3.82
CA GLU A 135 6.59 -2.05 4.04
C GLU A 135 6.97 -2.93 2.85
N GLY A 136 6.05 -3.24 2.00
CA GLY A 136 6.33 -3.99 0.80
C GLY A 136 5.08 -4.30 0.02
N VAL A 137 5.28 -4.69 -1.23
CA VAL A 137 4.19 -5.15 -2.08
C VAL A 137 4.66 -6.47 -2.68
N GLN A 138 3.82 -7.47 -2.61
CA GLN A 138 4.17 -8.79 -3.08
C GLN A 138 3.20 -9.29 -4.14
N ARG A 139 3.74 -9.80 -5.23
CA ARG A 139 2.91 -10.42 -6.25
C ARG A 139 2.50 -11.80 -5.76
N ILE A 140 1.22 -12.06 -5.72
CA ILE A 140 0.71 -13.32 -5.21
C ILE A 140 -0.08 -14.11 -6.26
N GLY A 141 -0.21 -13.57 -7.45
CA GLY A 141 -0.90 -14.26 -8.53
C GLY A 141 -0.78 -13.44 -9.80
N ASP A 142 -1.45 -13.87 -10.85
CA ASP A 142 -1.41 -13.13 -12.10
C ASP A 142 -2.09 -11.79 -11.90
N ASN A 143 -1.31 -10.73 -12.07
CA ASN A 143 -1.81 -9.37 -11.93
C ASN A 143 -2.49 -9.13 -10.58
N LEU A 144 -2.00 -9.82 -9.54
CA LEU A 144 -2.58 -9.71 -8.22
C LEU A 144 -1.48 -9.47 -7.19
N TYR A 145 -1.60 -8.42 -6.42
CA TYR A 145 -0.59 -8.00 -5.45
C TYR A 145 -1.19 -7.80 -4.08
N SER A 146 -0.45 -8.14 -3.05
CA SER A 146 -0.83 -7.87 -1.67
C SER A 146 0.11 -6.86 -1.07
N LEU A 147 -0.34 -6.17 -0.04
CA LEU A 147 0.46 -5.15 0.64
C LEU A 147 0.94 -5.66 1.99
N HIS A 148 2.18 -5.33 2.29
CA HIS A 148 2.72 -5.55 3.63
C HIS A 148 2.71 -4.18 4.30
N MET A 149 1.84 -4.02 5.27
CA MET A 149 1.63 -2.73 5.90
C MET A 149 2.12 -2.74 7.33
N GLY A 150 2.54 -1.56 7.80
CA GLY A 150 2.89 -1.36 9.18
C GLY A 150 2.24 -0.09 9.70
N SER A 151 2.40 0.13 10.97
CA SER A 151 1.84 1.32 11.60
C SER A 151 2.64 1.72 12.84
#